data_546e98cb0bfb7245210892f14355a55b
#
_entry.id   546e98cb0bfb7245210892f14355a55b
#
_cell.length_a   1.000
_cell.length_b   1.000
_cell.length_c   1.000
_cell.angle_alpha   90.00
_cell.angle_beta   90.00
_cell.angle_gamma   90.00
#
_symmetry.space_group_name_H-M   'P 1'
#
loop_
_entity.id
_entity.type
_entity.pdbx_description
1 polymer ?
#
loop_
_entity_poly.entity_id
_entity_poly.type
_entity_poly.pdbx_seq_one_letter_code
_entity_poly.pdbx_strand_id
1 'polypeptide(L)'
;MKIRDGHVSNSSSSSFVVAFPKKPKSVKDVHQFMFNGKEGGVGVEYYEDGFSYRQVAQRVFDDIKMGNVQTSKDNLLKEFACRYDYSPNLHGGGTHWSGGFTDDEGGSWPQTRDRYFMFDDEQMKEFKEFVIAMERRNQELRDMESSALSRVPEVKYAYKGGEDWKTKKPFTEDEVKAYHDYSKKLEKFKKTNEDYLAYEAARRTFWDEKYQTEKEIQLKIAATDLKNFLDDNKGAFIFIVSYGDESGEGVLEHGDIFRKVPHIRVSHH
;
A
#
# COMPACT_ATOMS: atom_id res chain seq x y z
N MET A 1 25.80 -3.84 10.08
CA MET A 1 24.45 -3.35 9.76
C MET A 1 24.28 -3.51 8.26
N LYS A 2 23.54 -4.52 7.80
CA LYS A 2 23.22 -4.70 6.36
C LYS A 2 21.91 -3.97 6.10
N ILE A 3 21.99 -2.83 5.45
CA ILE A 3 20.85 -2.19 4.82
C ILE A 3 20.52 -3.09 3.62
N ARG A 4 19.38 -3.74 3.63
CA ARG A 4 18.85 -4.42 2.45
C ARG A 4 18.25 -3.36 1.53
N ASP A 5 19.08 -2.79 0.66
CA ASP A 5 18.63 -2.23 -0.62
C ASP A 5 18.39 -3.44 -1.55
N GLY A 6 17.26 -4.07 -1.42
CA GLY A 6 16.88 -5.19 -2.27
C GLY A 6 15.51 -4.92 -2.87
N HIS A 7 15.43 -4.99 -4.17
CA HIS A 7 14.18 -5.12 -4.88
C HIS A 7 13.35 -6.22 -4.22
N VAL A 8 12.25 -5.86 -3.61
CA VAL A 8 11.28 -6.82 -3.08
C VAL A 8 10.59 -7.43 -4.29
N SER A 9 11.00 -8.64 -4.63
CA SER A 9 10.22 -9.46 -5.55
C SER A 9 8.93 -9.83 -4.85
N ASN A 10 7.79 -9.40 -5.33
CA ASN A 10 6.41 -9.87 -5.08
C ASN A 10 6.08 -10.62 -3.76
N SER A 11 6.91 -10.55 -2.73
CA SER A 11 6.59 -11.13 -1.44
C SER A 11 5.80 -10.12 -0.62
N SER A 12 4.68 -10.56 -0.12
CA SER A 12 3.90 -9.76 0.81
C SER A 12 4.69 -9.58 2.10
N SER A 13 4.62 -8.39 2.66
CA SER A 13 5.15 -8.11 3.99
C SER A 13 4.21 -7.15 4.71
N SER A 14 4.11 -7.29 6.01
CA SER A 14 3.35 -6.36 6.83
C SER A 14 4.19 -5.86 7.99
N SER A 15 4.06 -4.58 8.26
CA SER A 15 4.59 -3.96 9.46
C SER A 15 3.50 -3.81 10.50
N PHE A 16 3.88 -3.90 11.76
CA PHE A 16 2.98 -3.72 12.89
C PHE A 16 3.54 -2.64 13.80
N VAL A 17 2.77 -1.57 14.00
CA VAL A 17 3.02 -0.60 15.07
C VAL A 17 2.31 -1.11 16.30
N VAL A 18 3.05 -1.50 17.33
CA VAL A 18 2.52 -2.19 18.51
C VAL A 18 2.80 -1.39 19.77
N ALA A 19 1.82 -1.31 20.67
CA ALA A 19 1.95 -0.67 21.96
C ALA A 19 1.84 -1.72 23.08
N PHE A 20 2.96 -2.05 23.73
CA PHE A 20 2.96 -2.85 24.95
C PHE A 20 2.83 -1.98 26.20
N PRO A 21 2.19 -2.46 27.28
CA PRO A 21 2.03 -1.68 28.51
C PRO A 21 3.35 -1.15 29.06
N LYS A 22 4.44 -1.87 28.80
CA LYS A 22 5.83 -1.51 29.17
C LYS A 22 6.81 -2.31 28.30
N LYS A 23 8.08 -1.89 28.26
CA LYS A 23 9.13 -2.67 27.61
C LYS A 23 9.25 -4.05 28.27
N PRO A 24 9.10 -5.15 27.52
CA PRO A 24 9.17 -6.50 28.06
C PRO A 24 10.60 -6.82 28.51
N LYS A 25 10.73 -7.55 29.62
CA LYS A 25 12.01 -8.02 30.15
C LYS A 25 12.26 -9.50 29.89
N SER A 26 11.21 -10.22 29.49
CA SER A 26 11.25 -11.67 29.26
C SER A 26 10.19 -12.09 28.24
N VAL A 27 10.37 -13.29 27.67
CA VAL A 27 9.36 -13.94 26.82
C VAL A 27 8.02 -14.08 27.55
N LYS A 28 8.06 -14.32 28.85
CA LYS A 28 6.83 -14.41 29.67
C LYS A 28 6.07 -13.10 29.68
N ASP A 29 6.74 -11.94 29.70
CA ASP A 29 6.07 -10.64 29.63
C ASP A 29 5.36 -10.49 28.27
N VAL A 30 6.03 -10.81 27.17
CA VAL A 30 5.45 -10.74 25.82
C VAL A 30 4.25 -11.70 25.72
N HIS A 31 4.41 -12.93 26.17
CA HIS A 31 3.33 -13.92 26.19
C HIS A 31 2.12 -13.44 27.03
N GLN A 32 2.37 -12.80 28.16
CA GLN A 32 1.33 -12.21 28.99
C GLN A 32 0.62 -11.05 28.28
N PHE A 33 1.38 -10.16 27.59
CA PHE A 33 0.79 -9.01 26.91
C PHE A 33 -0.04 -9.44 25.70
N MET A 34 0.47 -10.35 24.88
CA MET A 34 -0.15 -10.76 23.63
C MET A 34 -1.29 -11.79 23.83
N PHE A 35 -1.14 -12.70 24.79
CA PHE A 35 -2.03 -13.88 24.91
C PHE A 35 -2.66 -14.04 26.30
N ASN A 36 -2.47 -13.06 27.20
CA ASN A 36 -2.95 -13.14 28.59
C ASN A 36 -2.45 -14.41 29.32
N GLY A 37 -1.24 -14.89 28.98
CA GLY A 37 -0.67 -16.09 29.54
C GLY A 37 -1.37 -17.40 29.19
N LYS A 38 -2.29 -17.39 28.23
CA LYS A 38 -3.00 -18.58 27.77
C LYS A 38 -2.12 -19.46 26.89
N GLU A 39 -2.25 -20.77 27.03
CA GLU A 39 -1.68 -21.72 26.08
C GLU A 39 -2.55 -21.80 24.83
N GLY A 40 -1.92 -22.08 23.69
CA GLY A 40 -2.58 -22.16 22.40
C GLY A 40 -1.63 -21.92 21.24
N GLY A 41 -2.17 -21.72 20.06
CA GLY A 41 -1.39 -21.45 18.87
C GLY A 41 -2.09 -20.50 17.91
N VAL A 42 -1.31 -19.98 16.97
CA VAL A 42 -1.73 -19.23 15.80
C VAL A 42 -1.52 -20.12 14.60
N GLY A 43 -2.56 -20.33 13.83
CA GLY A 43 -2.51 -21.01 12.54
C GLY A 43 -3.14 -20.13 11.47
N VAL A 44 -2.71 -20.29 10.24
CA VAL A 44 -3.33 -19.67 9.07
C VAL A 44 -3.64 -20.78 8.10
N GLU A 45 -4.84 -20.78 7.51
CA GLU A 45 -5.38 -21.86 6.67
C GLU A 45 -4.44 -22.32 5.53
N TYR A 46 -3.57 -21.42 5.07
CA TYR A 46 -2.64 -21.68 3.96
C TYR A 46 -1.23 -22.11 4.38
N TYR A 47 -0.95 -22.20 5.69
CA TYR A 47 0.36 -22.59 6.20
C TYR A 47 0.22 -23.88 7.01
N GLU A 48 0.95 -24.93 6.62
CA GLU A 48 0.89 -26.25 7.26
C GLU A 48 1.37 -26.23 8.72
N ASP A 49 2.27 -25.31 9.06
CA ASP A 49 2.87 -25.20 10.39
C ASP A 49 2.32 -23.97 11.14
N GLY A 50 1.52 -24.21 12.17
CA GLY A 50 1.14 -23.18 13.14
C GLY A 50 2.25 -22.91 14.16
N PHE A 51 2.26 -21.71 14.74
CA PHE A 51 3.12 -21.37 15.87
C PHE A 51 2.34 -21.44 17.18
N SER A 52 2.94 -22.04 18.22
CA SER A 52 2.41 -21.87 19.58
C SER A 52 2.53 -20.42 20.03
N TYR A 53 1.63 -19.95 20.90
CA TYR A 53 1.71 -18.60 21.47
C TYR A 53 3.06 -18.31 22.11
N ARG A 54 3.72 -19.35 22.67
CA ARG A 54 5.03 -19.21 23.25
C ARG A 54 6.13 -18.99 22.20
N GLN A 55 6.04 -19.67 21.05
CA GLN A 55 6.98 -19.45 19.94
C GLN A 55 6.83 -18.05 19.35
N VAL A 56 5.59 -17.60 19.17
CA VAL A 56 5.31 -16.21 18.72
C VAL A 56 5.88 -15.21 19.73
N ALA A 57 5.61 -15.40 21.01
CA ALA A 57 6.13 -14.50 22.07
C ALA A 57 7.67 -14.51 22.12
N GLN A 58 8.30 -15.67 21.92
CA GLN A 58 9.75 -15.78 21.84
C GLN A 58 10.29 -14.98 20.66
N ARG A 59 9.69 -15.14 19.48
CA ARG A 59 10.12 -14.41 18.29
C ARG A 59 10.03 -12.89 18.48
N VAL A 60 8.89 -12.38 18.92
CA VAL A 60 8.70 -10.95 19.18
C VAL A 60 9.67 -10.44 20.24
N PHE A 61 9.92 -11.20 21.29
CA PHE A 61 10.90 -10.83 22.32
C PHE A 61 12.32 -10.75 21.78
N ASP A 62 12.71 -11.72 20.94
CA ASP A 62 14.05 -11.75 20.33
C ASP A 62 14.23 -10.56 19.38
N ASP A 63 13.22 -10.19 18.58
CA ASP A 63 13.27 -9.01 17.73
C ASP A 63 13.44 -7.72 18.54
N ILE A 64 12.73 -7.58 19.66
CA ILE A 64 12.91 -6.43 20.57
C ILE A 64 14.31 -6.43 21.19
N LYS A 65 14.82 -7.59 21.61
CA LYS A 65 16.12 -7.72 22.27
C LYS A 65 17.28 -7.49 21.32
N MET A 66 17.19 -7.97 20.09
CA MET A 66 18.21 -7.82 19.05
C MET A 66 18.21 -6.44 18.40
N GLY A 67 17.21 -5.60 18.69
CA GLY A 67 17.06 -4.28 18.08
C GLY A 67 16.54 -4.34 16.64
N ASN A 68 15.87 -5.42 16.26
CA ASN A 68 15.19 -5.54 14.96
C ASN A 68 13.91 -4.70 14.86
N VAL A 69 13.55 -4.03 15.95
CA VAL A 69 12.38 -3.14 16.02
C VAL A 69 12.80 -1.67 15.95
N GLN A 70 11.93 -0.85 15.39
CA GLN A 70 12.14 0.59 15.29
C GLN A 70 11.23 1.30 16.30
N THR A 71 11.76 2.33 16.98
CA THR A 71 11.02 3.05 18.02
C THR A 71 11.06 4.56 17.86
N SER A 72 11.75 5.08 16.84
CA SER A 72 11.84 6.52 16.62
C SER A 72 10.52 7.09 16.13
N LYS A 73 10.20 8.33 16.54
CA LYS A 73 8.99 9.03 16.10
C LYS A 73 8.95 9.21 14.59
N ASP A 74 10.10 9.44 13.96
CA ASP A 74 10.19 9.61 12.51
C ASP A 74 9.85 8.31 11.76
N ASN A 75 10.30 7.16 12.29
CA ASN A 75 9.95 5.87 11.70
C ASN A 75 8.47 5.55 11.91
N LEU A 76 7.92 5.86 13.08
CA LEU A 76 6.48 5.74 13.34
C LEU A 76 5.67 6.59 12.36
N LEU A 77 6.07 7.85 12.14
CA LEU A 77 5.38 8.73 11.19
C LEU A 77 5.44 8.19 9.75
N LYS A 78 6.61 7.70 9.34
CA LYS A 78 6.76 7.06 8.02
C LYS A 78 5.84 5.85 7.87
N GLU A 79 5.77 5.01 8.90
CA GLU A 79 4.92 3.83 8.89
C GLU A 79 3.44 4.19 8.80
N PHE A 80 3.00 5.21 9.56
CA PHE A 80 1.64 5.74 9.45
C PHE A 80 1.35 6.34 8.06
N ALA A 81 2.36 6.93 7.40
CA ALA A 81 2.21 7.49 6.06
C ALA A 81 2.26 6.43 4.95
N CYS A 82 2.86 5.27 5.19
CA CYS A 82 2.92 4.15 4.24
C CYS A 82 1.58 3.41 4.03
N ARG A 83 0.50 3.92 4.55
CA ARG A 83 -0.85 3.39 4.33
C ARG A 83 -1.35 3.82 2.95
N TYR A 84 -1.01 3.06 1.96
CA TYR A 84 -1.10 3.42 0.55
C TYR A 84 -2.51 3.66 0.01
N ASP A 85 -3.56 3.15 0.64
CA ASP A 85 -4.88 3.17 0.04
C ASP A 85 -5.88 4.08 0.76
N TYR A 86 -5.41 5.25 1.17
CA TYR A 86 -6.28 6.34 1.52
C TYR A 86 -6.92 6.97 0.27
N SER A 87 -7.59 6.17 -0.53
CA SER A 87 -8.52 6.69 -1.53
C SER A 87 -9.91 6.70 -0.92
N PRO A 88 -10.43 7.84 -0.46
CA PRO A 88 -11.82 7.90 -0.05
C PRO A 88 -12.67 7.53 -1.26
N ASN A 89 -13.56 6.58 -1.07
CA ASN A 89 -14.52 6.22 -2.10
C ASN A 89 -15.47 7.40 -2.31
N LEU A 90 -15.29 8.17 -3.37
CA LEU A 90 -16.10 9.33 -3.70
C LEU A 90 -17.58 8.98 -3.95
N HIS A 91 -17.89 7.71 -4.15
CA HIS A 91 -19.24 7.26 -4.53
C HIS A 91 -20.03 6.62 -3.40
N GLY A 92 -19.49 6.46 -2.19
CA GLY A 92 -20.19 5.69 -1.17
C GLY A 92 -19.98 6.05 0.29
N GLY A 93 -19.37 7.17 0.62
CA GLY A 93 -19.32 7.65 2.00
C GLY A 93 -18.44 6.83 2.95
N GLY A 94 -17.59 5.94 2.45
CA GLY A 94 -16.64 5.16 3.23
C GLY A 94 -15.23 5.27 2.66
N THR A 95 -14.23 5.24 3.50
CA THR A 95 -12.87 4.97 3.08
C THR A 95 -12.80 3.52 2.65
N HIS A 96 -12.53 3.26 1.36
CA HIS A 96 -12.29 1.90 0.92
C HIS A 96 -10.83 1.54 1.23
N TRP A 97 -10.66 0.61 2.14
CA TRP A 97 -9.38 -0.02 2.41
C TRP A 97 -9.14 -1.16 1.44
N SER A 98 -8.21 -1.01 0.53
CA SER A 98 -7.73 -2.13 -0.26
C SER A 98 -6.56 -2.88 0.41
N GLY A 99 -6.12 -2.42 1.55
CA GLY A 99 -5.05 -3.06 2.32
C GLY A 99 -5.59 -4.04 3.35
N GLY A 100 -5.88 -5.26 2.95
CA GLY A 100 -5.78 -6.51 3.70
C GLY A 100 -6.21 -6.60 5.17
N PHE A 101 -7.11 -5.76 5.64
CA PHE A 101 -7.77 -5.98 6.92
C PHE A 101 -9.08 -6.70 6.68
N THR A 102 -9.03 -7.99 6.61
CA THR A 102 -10.20 -8.82 6.83
C THR A 102 -10.44 -8.89 8.32
N ASP A 103 -11.31 -8.01 8.81
CA ASP A 103 -11.90 -8.12 10.12
C ASP A 103 -13.07 -9.09 10.07
N ASP A 104 -12.84 -10.26 9.54
CA ASP A 104 -13.91 -11.25 9.40
C ASP A 104 -14.25 -11.94 10.72
N GLU A 105 -13.46 -11.72 11.76
CA GLU A 105 -13.71 -12.36 13.06
C GLU A 105 -13.55 -11.37 14.21
N GLY A 106 -14.52 -10.46 14.40
CA GLY A 106 -14.82 -9.85 15.68
C GLY A 106 -13.66 -9.61 16.65
N GLY A 107 -12.55 -9.08 16.17
CA GLY A 107 -11.44 -8.70 17.02
C GLY A 107 -11.90 -7.63 18.01
N SER A 108 -11.45 -7.72 19.26
CA SER A 108 -11.86 -6.83 20.36
C SER A 108 -11.46 -5.34 20.17
N TRP A 109 -11.04 -4.91 18.97
CA TRP A 109 -10.52 -3.58 18.68
C TRP A 109 -11.13 -2.84 17.48
N PRO A 110 -12.35 -3.09 17.03
CA PRO A 110 -12.91 -2.40 15.87
C PRO A 110 -12.95 -0.87 16.05
N GLN A 111 -13.26 -0.38 17.25
CA GLN A 111 -13.35 1.04 17.53
C GLN A 111 -12.00 1.77 17.50
N THR A 112 -10.93 1.13 17.98
CA THR A 112 -9.59 1.74 17.99
C THR A 112 -9.04 1.84 16.58
N ARG A 113 -9.34 0.87 15.76
CA ARG A 113 -8.91 0.77 14.38
C ARG A 113 -9.57 1.81 13.50
N ASP A 114 -10.89 1.91 13.54
CA ASP A 114 -11.64 2.89 12.77
C ASP A 114 -11.22 4.32 13.15
N ARG A 115 -10.94 4.57 14.43
CA ARG A 115 -10.50 5.88 14.91
C ARG A 115 -9.19 6.36 14.30
N TYR A 116 -8.24 5.47 14.01
CA TYR A 116 -6.94 5.85 13.46
C TYR A 116 -6.90 5.81 11.93
N PHE A 117 -7.98 5.43 11.28
CA PHE A 117 -8.05 5.24 9.85
C PHE A 117 -9.15 6.03 9.16
N MET A 118 -9.98 6.71 9.91
CA MET A 118 -11.02 7.57 9.34
C MET A 118 -10.50 9.00 9.19
N PHE A 119 -10.73 9.56 8.02
CA PHE A 119 -10.61 10.99 7.83
C PHE A 119 -11.64 11.68 8.72
N ASP A 120 -11.26 12.73 9.42
CA ASP A 120 -12.23 13.67 9.95
C ASP A 120 -12.92 14.44 8.81
N ASP A 121 -13.98 15.19 9.11
CA ASP A 121 -14.78 15.88 8.09
C ASP A 121 -13.95 16.92 7.31
N GLU A 122 -12.99 17.58 7.95
CA GLU A 122 -12.11 18.57 7.32
C GLU A 122 -11.10 17.91 6.38
N GLN A 123 -10.45 16.86 6.85
CA GLN A 123 -9.52 16.05 6.03
C GLN A 123 -10.23 15.43 4.83
N MET A 124 -11.47 14.93 5.03
CA MET A 124 -12.30 14.38 3.95
C MET A 124 -12.64 15.43 2.92
N LYS A 125 -12.96 16.66 3.35
CA LYS A 125 -13.24 17.78 2.45
C LYS A 125 -12.01 18.16 1.64
N GLU A 126 -10.86 18.37 2.29
CA GLU A 126 -9.60 18.71 1.63
C GLU A 126 -9.21 17.64 0.58
N PHE A 127 -9.35 16.36 0.94
CA PHE A 127 -9.04 15.28 0.02
C PHE A 127 -10.01 15.21 -1.17
N LYS A 128 -11.31 15.40 -0.97
CA LYS A 128 -12.30 15.44 -2.05
C LYS A 128 -12.04 16.59 -3.03
N GLU A 129 -11.72 17.77 -2.51
CA GLU A 129 -11.39 18.93 -3.34
C GLU A 129 -10.14 18.65 -4.20
N PHE A 130 -9.12 18.04 -3.60
CA PHE A 130 -7.93 17.60 -4.33
C PHE A 130 -8.25 16.59 -5.44
N VAL A 131 -9.02 15.53 -5.14
CA VAL A 131 -9.37 14.51 -6.15
C VAL A 131 -10.15 15.12 -7.30
N ILE A 132 -11.13 15.98 -7.03
CA ILE A 132 -11.92 16.67 -8.07
C ILE A 132 -11.03 17.54 -8.96
N ALA A 133 -10.08 18.28 -8.36
CA ALA A 133 -9.14 19.07 -9.11
C ALA A 133 -8.23 18.21 -10.01
N MET A 134 -7.76 17.07 -9.51
CA MET A 134 -6.93 16.14 -10.27
C MET A 134 -7.69 15.45 -11.39
N GLU A 135 -8.95 15.08 -11.18
CA GLU A 135 -9.79 14.50 -12.23
C GLU A 135 -10.02 15.49 -13.38
N ARG A 136 -10.29 16.77 -13.08
CA ARG A 136 -10.42 17.81 -14.09
C ARG A 136 -9.15 17.96 -14.93
N ARG A 137 -8.01 18.09 -14.29
CA ARG A 137 -6.71 18.19 -14.98
C ARG A 137 -6.39 16.95 -15.80
N ASN A 138 -6.71 15.77 -15.29
CA ASN A 138 -6.54 14.51 -16.04
C ASN A 138 -7.43 14.44 -17.27
N GLN A 139 -8.65 15.03 -17.21
CA GLN A 139 -9.52 15.14 -18.40
C GLN A 139 -8.90 16.10 -19.42
N GLU A 140 -8.42 17.26 -18.99
CA GLU A 140 -7.70 18.21 -19.86
C GLU A 140 -6.50 17.55 -20.56
N LEU A 141 -5.72 16.74 -19.86
CA LEU A 141 -4.62 15.98 -20.46
C LEU A 141 -5.09 14.97 -21.50
N ARG A 142 -6.20 14.25 -21.25
CA ARG A 142 -6.79 13.32 -22.24
C ARG A 142 -7.25 14.06 -23.50
N ASP A 143 -7.81 15.24 -23.34
CA ASP A 143 -8.24 16.07 -24.46
C ASP A 143 -7.04 16.57 -25.27
N MET A 144 -5.94 16.98 -24.60
CA MET A 144 -4.67 17.33 -25.25
C MET A 144 -4.08 16.13 -26.04
N GLU A 145 -4.04 14.96 -25.43
CA GLU A 145 -3.55 13.74 -26.08
C GLU A 145 -4.37 13.38 -27.31
N SER A 146 -5.69 13.37 -27.15
CA SER A 146 -6.64 13.10 -28.25
C SER A 146 -6.48 14.10 -29.40
N SER A 147 -6.34 15.39 -29.09
CA SER A 147 -6.09 16.43 -30.07
C SER A 147 -4.75 16.23 -30.80
N ALA A 148 -3.69 15.96 -30.07
CA ALA A 148 -2.34 15.75 -30.63
C ALA A 148 -2.32 14.51 -31.55
N LEU A 149 -3.01 13.43 -31.16
CA LEU A 149 -3.05 12.17 -31.91
C LEU A 149 -4.10 12.14 -33.02
N SER A 150 -5.02 13.09 -33.09
CA SER A 150 -6.11 13.12 -34.08
C SER A 150 -5.66 13.04 -35.55
N ARG A 151 -4.42 13.43 -35.82
CA ARG A 151 -3.80 13.39 -37.17
C ARG A 151 -3.10 12.08 -37.48
N VAL A 152 -3.03 11.16 -36.52
CA VAL A 152 -2.40 9.86 -36.69
C VAL A 152 -3.50 8.83 -36.97
N PRO A 153 -3.52 8.17 -38.14
CA PRO A 153 -4.53 7.16 -38.46
C PRO A 153 -4.47 6.01 -37.43
N GLU A 154 -5.62 5.54 -37.00
CA GLU A 154 -5.66 4.31 -36.22
C GLU A 154 -5.33 3.10 -37.10
N VAL A 155 -4.47 2.22 -36.59
CA VAL A 155 -4.15 0.95 -37.21
C VAL A 155 -4.39 -0.15 -36.18
N LYS A 156 -5.07 -1.20 -36.64
CA LYS A 156 -5.37 -2.36 -35.81
C LYS A 156 -4.07 -2.96 -35.26
N TYR A 157 -4.07 -3.21 -33.96
CA TYR A 157 -2.97 -3.91 -33.30
C TYR A 157 -2.84 -5.34 -33.83
N ALA A 158 -1.65 -5.72 -34.29
CA ALA A 158 -1.35 -7.05 -34.80
C ALA A 158 0.08 -7.46 -34.51
N TYR A 159 0.31 -8.73 -34.15
CA TYR A 159 1.64 -9.26 -33.87
C TYR A 159 1.81 -10.67 -34.44
N LYS A 160 3.04 -11.03 -34.74
CA LYS A 160 3.36 -12.34 -35.37
C LYS A 160 2.99 -13.49 -34.42
N GLY A 161 2.22 -14.44 -34.92
CA GLY A 161 1.75 -15.60 -34.15
C GLY A 161 0.55 -15.33 -33.24
N GLY A 162 0.00 -14.11 -33.28
CA GLY A 162 -1.20 -13.75 -32.54
C GLY A 162 -2.48 -13.86 -33.35
N GLU A 163 -3.61 -13.70 -32.69
CA GLU A 163 -4.94 -13.69 -33.28
C GLU A 163 -5.73 -12.45 -32.90
N ASP A 164 -6.67 -12.08 -33.75
CA ASP A 164 -7.62 -11.02 -33.45
C ASP A 164 -8.63 -11.49 -32.41
N TRP A 165 -8.70 -10.78 -31.30
CA TRP A 165 -9.54 -11.16 -30.16
C TRP A 165 -11.06 -11.18 -30.46
N LYS A 166 -11.50 -10.38 -31.46
CA LYS A 166 -12.90 -10.33 -31.90
C LYS A 166 -13.24 -11.45 -32.87
N THR A 167 -12.41 -11.63 -33.89
CA THR A 167 -12.67 -12.57 -34.97
C THR A 167 -12.11 -13.97 -34.73
N LYS A 168 -11.21 -14.12 -33.74
CA LYS A 168 -10.46 -15.35 -33.43
C LYS A 168 -9.66 -15.91 -34.62
N LYS A 169 -9.30 -15.03 -35.55
CA LYS A 169 -8.49 -15.39 -36.72
C LYS A 169 -7.03 -14.96 -36.51
N PRO A 170 -6.06 -15.76 -36.96
CA PRO A 170 -4.66 -15.36 -36.97
C PRO A 170 -4.44 -14.07 -37.76
N PHE A 171 -3.56 -13.22 -37.28
CA PHE A 171 -3.13 -12.04 -38.03
C PHE A 171 -2.36 -12.44 -39.27
N THR A 172 -2.65 -11.79 -40.37
CA THR A 172 -1.90 -11.95 -41.62
C THR A 172 -0.54 -11.24 -41.53
N GLU A 173 0.41 -11.65 -42.36
CA GLU A 173 1.71 -10.98 -42.43
C GLU A 173 1.59 -9.50 -42.81
N ASP A 174 0.64 -9.15 -43.69
CA ASP A 174 0.37 -7.77 -44.08
C ASP A 174 -0.17 -6.93 -42.90
N GLU A 175 -1.07 -7.48 -42.09
CA GLU A 175 -1.56 -6.80 -40.88
C GLU A 175 -0.44 -6.53 -39.87
N VAL A 176 0.41 -7.52 -39.63
CA VAL A 176 1.58 -7.40 -38.76
C VAL A 176 2.54 -6.34 -39.27
N LYS A 177 2.84 -6.37 -40.59
CA LYS A 177 3.72 -5.40 -41.25
C LYS A 177 3.13 -3.98 -41.15
N ALA A 178 1.85 -3.83 -41.47
CA ALA A 178 1.15 -2.53 -41.39
C ALA A 178 1.23 -1.95 -39.98
N TYR A 179 1.00 -2.77 -38.96
CA TYR A 179 1.12 -2.36 -37.57
C TYR A 179 2.55 -1.95 -37.16
N HIS A 180 3.58 -2.69 -37.62
CA HIS A 180 4.97 -2.32 -37.37
C HIS A 180 5.36 -0.99 -38.03
N ASP A 181 4.94 -0.77 -39.27
CA ASP A 181 5.20 0.49 -39.97
C ASP A 181 4.47 1.67 -39.33
N TYR A 182 3.24 1.44 -38.89
CA TYR A 182 2.49 2.41 -38.10
C TYR A 182 3.20 2.71 -36.78
N SER A 183 3.63 1.72 -36.03
CA SER A 183 4.32 1.89 -34.75
C SER A 183 5.57 2.75 -34.89
N LYS A 184 6.38 2.51 -35.94
CA LYS A 184 7.56 3.34 -36.25
C LYS A 184 7.19 4.79 -36.56
N LYS A 185 6.13 4.99 -37.36
CA LYS A 185 5.65 6.34 -37.70
C LYS A 185 5.11 7.05 -36.46
N LEU A 186 4.34 6.37 -35.62
CA LEU A 186 3.82 6.91 -34.37
C LEU A 186 4.94 7.28 -33.39
N GLU A 187 5.97 6.42 -33.27
CA GLU A 187 7.12 6.73 -32.41
C GLU A 187 7.89 7.97 -32.90
N LYS A 188 8.09 8.07 -34.22
CA LYS A 188 8.69 9.29 -34.80
C LYS A 188 7.82 10.51 -34.55
N PHE A 189 6.50 10.41 -34.77
CA PHE A 189 5.54 11.48 -34.52
C PHE A 189 5.61 11.96 -33.06
N LYS A 190 5.56 11.04 -32.11
CA LYS A 190 5.65 11.35 -30.67
C LYS A 190 6.94 12.09 -30.29
N LYS A 191 8.03 11.84 -31.00
CA LYS A 191 9.33 12.53 -30.76
C LYS A 191 9.47 13.89 -31.44
N THR A 192 8.63 14.22 -32.41
CA THR A 192 8.83 15.42 -33.25
C THR A 192 7.61 16.34 -33.33
N ASN A 193 6.44 15.89 -32.91
CA ASN A 193 5.24 16.72 -32.95
C ASN A 193 5.17 17.62 -31.71
N GLU A 194 5.07 18.92 -31.94
CA GLU A 194 5.10 19.94 -30.86
C GLU A 194 3.90 19.79 -29.90
N ASP A 195 2.69 19.50 -30.42
CA ASP A 195 1.49 19.34 -29.59
C ASP A 195 1.61 18.11 -28.68
N TYR A 196 2.17 17.00 -29.22
CA TYR A 196 2.41 15.81 -28.43
C TYR A 196 3.51 16.00 -27.37
N LEU A 197 4.56 16.71 -27.71
CA LEU A 197 5.63 17.06 -26.75
C LEU A 197 5.12 17.97 -25.64
N ALA A 198 4.25 18.93 -25.99
CA ALA A 198 3.58 19.79 -24.99
C ALA A 198 2.68 18.97 -24.05
N TYR A 199 1.90 18.03 -24.60
CA TYR A 199 1.11 17.06 -23.80
C TYR A 199 2.01 16.24 -22.85
N GLU A 200 3.10 15.65 -23.34
CA GLU A 200 4.01 14.85 -22.51
C GLU A 200 4.67 15.67 -21.39
N ALA A 201 5.01 16.93 -21.67
CA ALA A 201 5.53 17.85 -20.65
C ALA A 201 4.46 18.15 -19.58
N ALA A 202 3.24 18.50 -20.00
CA ALA A 202 2.12 18.75 -19.09
C ALA A 202 1.76 17.52 -18.26
N ARG A 203 1.80 16.32 -18.87
CA ARG A 203 1.56 15.06 -18.19
C ARG A 203 2.58 14.77 -17.09
N ARG A 204 3.88 15.00 -17.36
CA ARG A 204 4.94 14.84 -16.33
C ARG A 204 4.70 15.78 -15.16
N THR A 205 4.51 17.07 -15.46
CA THR A 205 4.22 18.07 -14.41
C THR A 205 3.00 17.68 -13.58
N PHE A 206 1.93 17.21 -14.23
CA PHE A 206 0.72 16.75 -13.54
C PHE A 206 0.99 15.60 -12.56
N TRP A 207 1.74 14.57 -13.00
CA TRP A 207 2.05 13.43 -12.14
C TRP A 207 2.99 13.79 -10.99
N ASP A 208 3.98 14.66 -11.24
CA ASP A 208 4.89 15.14 -10.20
C ASP A 208 4.13 15.96 -9.14
N GLU A 209 3.29 16.91 -9.55
CA GLU A 209 2.47 17.72 -8.65
C GLU A 209 1.46 16.85 -7.89
N LYS A 210 0.77 15.94 -8.58
CA LYS A 210 -0.17 15.01 -7.96
C LYS A 210 0.52 14.19 -6.88
N TYR A 211 1.65 13.58 -7.20
CA TYR A 211 2.40 12.75 -6.25
C TYR A 211 2.88 13.55 -5.03
N GLN A 212 3.40 14.76 -5.23
CA GLN A 212 3.86 15.59 -4.11
C GLN A 212 2.69 16.02 -3.21
N THR A 213 1.59 16.45 -3.80
CA THR A 213 0.40 16.86 -3.02
C THR A 213 -0.25 15.70 -2.27
N GLU A 214 -0.39 14.53 -2.91
CA GLU A 214 -0.86 13.32 -2.22
C GLU A 214 0.02 12.97 -1.03
N LYS A 215 1.33 13.02 -1.20
CA LYS A 215 2.29 12.74 -0.14
C LYS A 215 2.18 13.73 1.02
N GLU A 216 2.00 15.02 0.73
CA GLU A 216 1.81 16.05 1.77
C GLU A 216 0.53 15.81 2.57
N ILE A 217 -0.59 15.51 1.88
CA ILE A 217 -1.86 15.18 2.53
C ILE A 217 -1.72 13.93 3.39
N GLN A 218 -1.10 12.87 2.86
CA GLN A 218 -0.86 11.63 3.59
C GLN A 218 -0.02 11.85 4.86
N LEU A 219 1.05 12.66 4.77
CA LEU A 219 1.89 12.97 5.93
C LEU A 219 1.12 13.77 6.99
N LYS A 220 0.28 14.71 6.58
CA LYS A 220 -0.56 15.52 7.48
C LYS A 220 -1.55 14.63 8.24
N ILE A 221 -2.22 13.71 7.54
CA ILE A 221 -3.14 12.75 8.13
C ILE A 221 -2.39 11.80 9.06
N ALA A 222 -1.28 11.23 8.58
CA ALA A 222 -0.45 10.33 9.35
C ALA A 222 0.06 10.95 10.66
N ALA A 223 0.39 12.24 10.66
CA ALA A 223 0.82 12.95 11.86
C ALA A 223 -0.31 13.07 12.90
N THR A 224 -1.55 13.31 12.45
CA THR A 224 -2.72 13.36 13.31
C THR A 224 -3.03 11.99 13.91
N ASP A 225 -3.04 10.96 13.07
CA ASP A 225 -3.30 9.58 13.49
C ASP A 225 -2.23 9.07 14.46
N LEU A 226 -0.96 9.32 14.15
CA LEU A 226 0.14 8.99 15.06
C LEU A 226 -0.03 9.70 16.42
N LYS A 227 -0.36 10.98 16.41
CA LYS A 227 -0.60 11.71 17.64
C LYS A 227 -1.71 11.05 18.46
N ASN A 228 -2.84 10.74 17.84
CA ASN A 228 -3.96 10.08 18.51
C ASN A 228 -3.55 8.71 19.08
N PHE A 229 -2.81 7.91 18.31
CA PHE A 229 -2.30 6.62 18.78
C PHE A 229 -1.35 6.77 19.98
N LEU A 230 -0.45 7.76 19.96
CA LEU A 230 0.48 8.02 21.06
C LEU A 230 -0.26 8.53 22.32
N ASP A 231 -1.27 9.37 22.16
CA ASP A 231 -2.07 9.90 23.26
C ASP A 231 -2.89 8.79 23.95
N ASP A 232 -3.48 7.89 23.16
CA ASP A 232 -4.24 6.74 23.68
C ASP A 232 -3.35 5.69 24.36
N ASN A 233 -2.08 5.61 23.96
CA ASN A 233 -1.12 4.64 24.48
C ASN A 233 0.00 5.33 25.30
N LYS A 234 -0.35 6.40 26.01
CA LYS A 234 0.61 7.18 26.81
C LYS A 234 1.31 6.31 27.86
N GLY A 235 2.64 6.33 27.82
CA GLY A 235 3.47 5.54 28.73
C GLY A 235 3.72 4.09 28.29
N ALA A 236 3.12 3.65 27.20
CA ALA A 236 3.40 2.34 26.59
C ALA A 236 4.79 2.30 25.94
N PHE A 237 5.33 1.11 25.78
CA PHE A 237 6.48 0.85 24.90
C PHE A 237 5.97 0.61 23.49
N ILE A 238 6.19 1.58 22.59
CA ILE A 238 5.70 1.54 21.21
C ILE A 238 6.86 1.20 20.29
N PHE A 239 6.63 0.26 19.38
CA PHE A 239 7.64 -0.21 18.43
C PHE A 239 7.00 -0.66 17.11
N ILE A 240 7.81 -0.70 16.05
CA ILE A 240 7.48 -1.25 14.75
C ILE A 240 8.24 -2.55 14.58
N VAL A 241 7.55 -3.59 14.13
CA VAL A 241 8.14 -4.86 13.71
C VAL A 241 7.52 -5.28 12.38
N SER A 242 8.29 -5.92 11.50
CA SER A 242 7.84 -6.34 10.17
C SER A 242 8.03 -7.83 10.00
N TYR A 243 7.03 -8.49 9.42
CA TYR A 243 7.05 -9.90 9.04
C TYR A 243 6.66 -10.06 7.58
N GLY A 244 7.23 -11.05 6.91
CA GLY A 244 6.94 -11.38 5.53
C GLY A 244 6.77 -12.87 5.31
N ASP A 245 6.17 -13.24 4.21
CA ASP A 245 5.87 -14.63 3.87
C ASP A 245 7.09 -15.44 3.35
N GLU A 246 8.15 -14.78 2.86
CA GLU A 246 9.33 -15.45 2.28
C GLU A 246 10.15 -16.26 3.28
N SER A 247 10.03 -16.00 4.56
CA SER A 247 10.89 -16.59 5.60
C SER A 247 10.21 -17.69 6.42
N GLY A 248 9.04 -18.19 6.00
CA GLY A 248 8.20 -19.07 6.82
C GLY A 248 7.52 -18.33 7.97
N GLU A 249 7.55 -17.00 7.96
CA GLU A 249 6.95 -16.11 8.96
C GLU A 249 5.52 -15.68 8.58
N GLY A 250 4.96 -16.24 7.51
CA GLY A 250 3.61 -15.92 7.05
C GLY A 250 2.52 -16.04 8.12
N VAL A 251 2.70 -16.96 9.07
CA VAL A 251 1.81 -17.05 10.24
C VAL A 251 1.92 -15.82 11.13
N LEU A 252 3.09 -15.19 11.24
CA LEU A 252 3.28 -13.95 12.01
C LEU A 252 2.67 -12.76 11.27
N GLU A 253 2.74 -12.77 9.95
CA GLU A 253 2.15 -11.72 9.12
C GLU A 253 0.61 -11.80 9.11
N HIS A 254 0.05 -12.98 8.91
CA HIS A 254 -1.39 -13.16 8.66
C HIS A 254 -2.19 -13.64 9.86
N GLY A 255 -1.52 -14.11 10.92
CA GLY A 255 -2.17 -14.77 12.06
C GLY A 255 -2.75 -13.86 13.13
N ASP A 256 -2.88 -12.55 12.87
CA ASP A 256 -3.41 -11.55 13.83
C ASP A 256 -2.82 -11.69 15.24
N ILE A 257 -1.49 -11.84 15.29
CA ILE A 257 -0.75 -12.15 16.53
C ILE A 257 -0.84 -11.04 17.59
N PHE A 258 -1.12 -9.79 17.19
CA PHE A 258 -1.22 -8.64 18.08
C PHE A 258 -2.65 -8.27 18.49
N ARG A 259 -3.66 -9.09 18.16
CA ARG A 259 -5.10 -8.78 18.40
C ARG A 259 -5.46 -8.41 19.85
N LYS A 260 -4.63 -8.76 20.84
CA LYS A 260 -4.89 -8.48 22.27
C LYS A 260 -4.19 -7.25 22.79
N VAL A 261 -3.40 -6.59 21.98
CA VAL A 261 -2.68 -5.36 22.31
C VAL A 261 -3.02 -4.26 21.31
N PRO A 262 -2.98 -2.99 21.71
CA PRO A 262 -3.14 -1.89 20.76
C PRO A 262 -2.09 -2.00 19.65
N HIS A 263 -2.54 -2.10 18.42
CA HIS A 263 -1.64 -2.20 17.27
C HIS A 263 -2.27 -1.66 16.00
N ILE A 264 -1.43 -1.37 15.05
CA ILE A 264 -1.78 -1.01 13.67
C ILE A 264 -0.97 -1.89 12.74
N ARG A 265 -1.62 -2.51 11.79
CA ARG A 265 -0.98 -3.25 10.71
C ARG A 265 -0.89 -2.36 9.47
N VAL A 266 0.26 -2.35 8.83
CA VAL A 266 0.51 -1.71 7.53
C VAL A 266 0.96 -2.79 6.56
N SER A 267 0.22 -2.98 5.49
CA SER A 267 0.56 -3.95 4.44
C SER A 267 1.42 -3.27 3.37
N HIS A 268 2.47 -3.96 2.94
CA HIS A 268 3.40 -3.51 1.90
C HIS A 268 3.29 -4.45 0.69
N HIS A 269 2.18 -4.33 -0.05
CA HIS A 269 1.94 -5.12 -1.27
C HIS A 269 2.29 -4.35 -2.54
#